data_cbe2832673f550346b9238ac159d2fd0
#
_entry.id   cbe2832673f550346b9238ac159d2fd0
#
_cell.length_a   1.000
_cell.length_b   1.000
_cell.length_c   1.000
_cell.angle_alpha   90.00
_cell.angle_beta   90.00
_cell.angle_gamma   90.00
#
_symmetry.space_group_name_H-M   'P 1'
#
loop_
_entity.id
_entity.type
_entity.pdbx_description
1 polymer ?
#
loop_
_entity_poly.entity_id
_entity_poly.type
_entity_poly.pdbx_seq_one_letter_code
_entity_poly.pdbx_strand_id
1 'polypeptide(L)'
;MNSKSIQNGRLHRNWLKILIVVILITGIWFRFTNLDRKVYSFDESITSLRISGYTWTEMVQQDFQGKTISVADLQRKYQQINSEKTWWDTVKGLATEEPQLSPLYFILARFWVQLFGPQVATVRSLSALISLLVFPSIYWLCWELFHSASVGWMAVTIVAVSPFHVLYA
;
A
#
# COMPACT_ATOMS: atom_id res chain seq x y z
N MET A 1 -24.56 31.31 34.76
CA MET A 1 -23.70 30.34 34.04
C MET A 1 -22.83 31.13 33.07
N ASN A 2 -21.51 31.13 33.25
CA ASN A 2 -20.60 32.16 32.70
C ASN A 2 -20.34 32.00 31.21
N SER A 3 -20.64 32.99 30.37
CA SER A 3 -20.46 32.97 28.92
C SER A 3 -19.01 32.67 28.49
N LYS A 4 -18.03 33.03 29.32
CA LYS A 4 -16.60 32.71 29.13
C LYS A 4 -16.27 31.21 29.19
N SER A 5 -16.99 30.44 30.00
CA SER A 5 -16.77 28.98 30.12
C SER A 5 -17.27 28.23 28.87
N ILE A 6 -18.36 28.68 28.28
CA ILE A 6 -18.93 28.12 27.04
C ILE A 6 -18.04 28.46 25.84
N GLN A 7 -17.48 29.64 25.80
CA GLN A 7 -16.59 30.11 24.73
C GLN A 7 -15.25 29.35 24.76
N ASN A 8 -14.67 29.13 25.95
CA ASN A 8 -13.45 28.35 26.10
C ASN A 8 -13.64 26.87 25.70
N GLY A 9 -14.78 26.26 26.03
CA GLY A 9 -15.09 24.89 25.63
C GLY A 9 -15.24 24.72 24.10
N ARG A 10 -15.79 25.72 23.40
CA ARG A 10 -15.88 25.70 21.93
C ARG A 10 -14.52 25.89 21.26
N LEU A 11 -13.69 26.77 21.78
CA LEU A 11 -12.32 26.99 21.29
C LEU A 11 -11.47 25.73 21.44
N HIS A 12 -11.52 25.07 22.61
CA HIS A 12 -10.78 23.83 22.87
C HIS A 12 -11.21 22.70 21.94
N ARG A 13 -12.52 22.57 21.69
CA ARG A 13 -13.06 21.54 20.78
C ARG A 13 -12.67 21.77 19.32
N ASN A 14 -12.61 23.02 18.88
CA ASN A 14 -12.21 23.34 17.52
C ASN A 14 -10.71 23.12 17.31
N TRP A 15 -9.87 23.46 18.29
CA TRP A 15 -8.44 23.24 18.23
C TRP A 15 -8.08 21.74 18.14
N LEU A 16 -8.77 20.90 18.90
CA LEU A 16 -8.59 19.45 18.86
C LEU A 16 -8.92 18.87 17.45
N LYS A 17 -10.00 19.34 16.85
CA LYS A 17 -10.36 18.93 15.47
C LYS A 17 -9.30 19.35 14.46
N ILE A 18 -8.78 20.56 14.57
CA ILE A 18 -7.72 21.07 13.69
C ILE A 18 -6.45 20.21 13.86
N LEU A 19 -6.07 19.89 15.09
CA LEU A 19 -4.93 19.03 15.39
C LEU A 19 -5.09 17.64 14.75
N ILE A 20 -6.25 17.00 14.89
CA ILE A 20 -6.55 15.71 14.26
C ILE A 20 -6.39 15.80 12.73
N VAL A 21 -6.96 16.82 12.12
CA VAL A 21 -6.87 17.00 10.65
C VAL A 21 -5.42 17.19 10.22
N VAL A 22 -4.65 18.00 10.94
CA VAL A 22 -3.22 18.23 10.64
C VAL A 22 -2.44 16.91 10.74
N ILE A 23 -2.66 16.14 11.80
CA ILE A 23 -1.99 14.83 11.97
C ILE A 23 -2.37 13.85 10.83
N LEU A 24 -3.65 13.80 10.45
CA LEU A 24 -4.10 12.97 9.34
C LEU A 24 -3.46 13.36 8.02
N ILE A 25 -3.43 14.65 7.69
CA ILE A 25 -2.78 15.16 6.48
C ILE A 25 -1.30 14.79 6.49
N THR A 26 -0.63 14.98 7.63
CA THR A 26 0.79 14.63 7.78
C THR A 26 1.02 13.12 7.61
N GLY A 27 0.19 12.30 8.21
CA GLY A 27 0.28 10.83 8.07
C GLY A 27 0.03 10.35 6.64
N ILE A 28 -0.94 10.97 5.93
CA ILE A 28 -1.19 10.70 4.50
C ILE A 28 0.03 11.16 3.67
N TRP A 29 0.52 12.35 3.90
CA TRP A 29 1.69 12.89 3.21
C TRP A 29 2.90 11.95 3.29
N PHE A 30 3.22 11.45 4.49
CA PHE A 30 4.34 10.53 4.67
C PHE A 30 4.18 9.19 3.92
N ARG A 31 2.96 8.72 3.68
CA ARG A 31 2.72 7.48 2.89
C ARG A 31 3.09 7.65 1.42
N PHE A 32 2.98 8.86 0.88
CA PHE A 32 3.26 9.16 -0.53
C PHE A 32 4.63 9.80 -0.76
N THR A 33 5.39 10.12 0.30
CA THR A 33 6.74 10.68 0.15
C THR A 33 7.79 9.61 -0.09
N ASN A 34 8.75 9.90 -0.99
CA ASN A 34 9.92 9.06 -1.26
C ASN A 34 9.60 7.61 -1.68
N LEU A 35 8.51 7.40 -2.41
CA LEU A 35 8.12 6.08 -2.91
C LEU A 35 9.18 5.48 -3.85
N ASP A 36 9.95 6.31 -4.54
CA ASP A 36 11.00 5.95 -5.47
C ASP A 36 12.37 5.71 -4.81
N ARG A 37 12.60 6.23 -3.59
CA ARG A 37 13.91 6.24 -2.94
C ARG A 37 14.16 5.10 -1.94
N LYS A 38 13.12 4.39 -1.55
CA LYS A 38 13.27 3.22 -0.66
C LYS A 38 13.99 2.10 -1.42
N VAL A 39 14.83 1.34 -0.71
CA VAL A 39 15.50 0.16 -1.26
C VAL A 39 14.44 -0.81 -1.80
N TYR A 40 14.66 -1.31 -3.02
CA TYR A 40 13.79 -2.31 -3.62
C TYR A 40 13.97 -3.64 -2.92
N SER A 41 12.95 -4.10 -2.24
CA SER A 41 13.01 -5.30 -1.42
C SER A 41 12.85 -6.59 -2.25
N PHE A 42 13.23 -7.72 -1.67
CA PHE A 42 13.01 -9.02 -2.29
C PHE A 42 11.52 -9.28 -2.55
N ASP A 43 10.66 -8.94 -1.60
CA ASP A 43 9.20 -9.13 -1.72
C ASP A 43 8.61 -8.28 -2.85
N GLU A 44 9.14 -7.08 -3.07
CA GLU A 44 8.74 -6.25 -4.21
C GLU A 44 9.19 -6.85 -5.55
N SER A 45 10.36 -7.50 -5.57
CA SER A 45 10.85 -8.21 -6.76
C SER A 45 9.94 -9.37 -7.13
N ILE A 46 9.52 -10.16 -6.13
CA ILE A 46 8.55 -11.24 -6.32
C ILE A 46 7.19 -10.69 -6.75
N THR A 47 6.73 -9.61 -6.11
CA THR A 47 5.48 -8.94 -6.50
C THR A 47 5.52 -8.52 -7.98
N SER A 48 6.61 -7.90 -8.44
CA SER A 48 6.77 -7.49 -9.83
C SER A 48 6.80 -8.68 -10.78
N LEU A 49 7.48 -9.77 -10.41
CA LEU A 49 7.48 -11.02 -11.17
C LEU A 49 6.06 -11.56 -11.35
N ARG A 50 5.25 -11.58 -10.29
CA ARG A 50 3.84 -12.03 -10.34
C ARG A 50 2.97 -11.11 -11.19
N ILE A 51 3.12 -9.80 -11.03
CA ILE A 51 2.40 -8.80 -11.82
C ILE A 51 2.71 -8.93 -13.31
N SER A 52 3.97 -9.24 -13.68
CA SER A 52 4.37 -9.47 -15.08
C SER A 52 3.82 -10.78 -15.64
N GLY A 53 3.31 -11.68 -14.80
CA GLY A 53 2.68 -12.95 -15.19
C GLY A 53 3.62 -14.15 -15.22
N TYR A 54 4.83 -14.00 -14.69
CA TYR A 54 5.81 -15.09 -14.59
C TYR A 54 5.79 -15.78 -13.24
N THR A 55 6.15 -17.06 -13.25
CA THR A 55 6.45 -17.84 -12.06
C THR A 55 7.95 -17.80 -11.74
N TRP A 56 8.31 -18.08 -10.49
CA TRP A 56 9.72 -18.24 -10.09
C TRP A 56 10.38 -19.37 -10.88
N THR A 57 9.65 -20.48 -11.03
CA THR A 57 10.14 -21.65 -11.77
C THR A 57 10.42 -21.31 -13.24
N GLU A 58 9.52 -20.57 -13.90
CA GLU A 58 9.74 -20.09 -15.28
C GLU A 58 10.99 -19.21 -15.39
N MET A 59 11.16 -18.27 -14.45
CA MET A 59 12.32 -17.37 -14.43
C MET A 59 13.63 -18.16 -14.28
N VAL A 60 13.68 -19.11 -13.33
CA VAL A 60 14.88 -19.93 -13.08
C VAL A 60 15.19 -20.82 -14.28
N GLN A 61 14.18 -21.46 -14.88
CA GLN A 61 14.37 -22.34 -16.03
C GLN A 61 14.77 -21.59 -17.30
N GLN A 62 14.34 -20.37 -17.49
CA GLN A 62 14.63 -19.61 -18.71
C GLN A 62 15.98 -18.90 -18.66
N ASP A 63 16.31 -18.30 -17.52
CA ASP A 63 17.42 -17.34 -17.46
C ASP A 63 18.56 -17.73 -16.48
N PHE A 64 18.33 -18.63 -15.54
CA PHE A 64 19.34 -19.03 -14.56
C PHE A 64 20.03 -20.39 -14.89
N GLN A 65 20.32 -20.60 -16.19
CA GLN A 65 20.99 -21.81 -16.67
C GLN A 65 22.52 -21.65 -16.85
N GLY A 66 23.16 -20.89 -15.95
CA GLY A 66 24.61 -20.67 -16.02
C GLY A 66 25.04 -19.62 -17.04
N LYS A 67 24.10 -18.84 -17.59
CA LYS A 67 24.40 -17.72 -18.48
C LYS A 67 24.47 -16.41 -17.70
N THR A 68 25.38 -15.53 -18.10
CA THR A 68 25.44 -14.17 -17.56
C THR A 68 24.33 -13.34 -18.18
N ILE A 69 23.43 -12.81 -17.35
CA ILE A 69 22.35 -11.91 -17.76
C ILE A 69 22.59 -10.54 -17.14
N SER A 70 22.32 -9.48 -17.92
CA SER A 70 22.39 -8.13 -17.35
C SER A 70 21.19 -7.84 -16.44
N VAL A 71 21.43 -7.05 -15.39
CA VAL A 71 20.35 -6.62 -14.47
C VAL A 71 19.26 -5.87 -15.22
N ALA A 72 19.64 -5.08 -16.25
CA ALA A 72 18.69 -4.32 -17.07
C ALA A 72 17.75 -5.23 -17.86
N ASP A 73 18.25 -6.36 -18.38
CA ASP A 73 17.43 -7.32 -19.12
C ASP A 73 16.48 -8.08 -18.20
N LEU A 74 16.93 -8.46 -16.99
CA LEU A 74 16.07 -9.04 -15.96
C LEU A 74 14.94 -8.08 -15.57
N GLN A 75 15.27 -6.81 -15.33
CA GLN A 75 14.30 -5.80 -15.01
C GLN A 75 13.28 -5.59 -16.14
N ARG A 76 13.74 -5.50 -17.36
CA ARG A 76 12.85 -5.34 -18.52
C ARG A 76 11.92 -6.53 -18.70
N LYS A 77 12.40 -7.75 -18.48
CA LYS A 77 11.62 -8.98 -18.67
C LYS A 77 10.63 -9.23 -17.54
N TYR A 78 11.05 -9.05 -16.28
CA TYR A 78 10.32 -9.51 -15.10
C TYR A 78 9.71 -8.40 -14.24
N GLN A 79 10.05 -7.14 -14.51
CA GLN A 79 9.43 -6.00 -13.81
C GLN A 79 8.49 -5.19 -14.71
N GLN A 80 8.38 -5.56 -15.99
CA GLN A 80 7.41 -4.99 -16.91
C GLN A 80 6.32 -6.01 -17.23
N ILE A 81 5.12 -5.51 -17.48
CA ILE A 81 4.00 -6.39 -17.85
C ILE A 81 4.30 -7.01 -19.21
N ASN A 82 4.31 -8.33 -19.27
CA ASN A 82 4.37 -9.05 -20.53
C ASN A 82 3.00 -9.03 -21.21
N SER A 83 2.96 -8.57 -22.47
CA SER A 83 1.74 -8.53 -23.28
C SER A 83 1.19 -9.90 -23.66
N GLU A 84 2.05 -10.93 -23.67
CA GLU A 84 1.66 -12.32 -23.96
C GLU A 84 1.06 -13.04 -22.74
N LYS A 85 1.27 -12.49 -21.54
CA LYS A 85 0.75 -13.02 -20.27
C LYS A 85 -0.50 -12.25 -19.84
N THR A 86 -1.46 -12.98 -19.30
CA THR A 86 -2.76 -12.45 -18.86
C THR A 86 -2.79 -12.29 -17.34
N TRP A 87 -3.82 -11.64 -16.82
CA TRP A 87 -4.10 -11.64 -15.37
C TRP A 87 -4.33 -13.06 -14.81
N TRP A 88 -4.80 -13.98 -15.67
CA TRP A 88 -5.00 -15.37 -15.29
C TRP A 88 -3.69 -16.12 -15.05
N ASP A 89 -2.62 -15.78 -15.77
CA ASP A 89 -1.28 -16.33 -15.53
C ASP A 89 -0.74 -15.87 -14.18
N THR A 90 -1.03 -14.63 -13.77
CA THR A 90 -0.74 -14.14 -12.42
C THR A 90 -1.47 -14.98 -11.36
N VAL A 91 -2.76 -15.26 -11.54
CA VAL A 91 -3.55 -16.08 -10.60
C VAL A 91 -3.03 -17.51 -10.55
N LYS A 92 -2.75 -18.13 -11.70
CA LYS A 92 -2.18 -19.49 -11.75
C LYS A 92 -0.82 -19.57 -11.06
N GLY A 93 0.06 -18.60 -11.33
CA GLY A 93 1.38 -18.54 -10.71
C GLY A 93 1.29 -18.47 -9.19
N LEU A 94 0.40 -17.64 -8.66
CA LEU A 94 0.14 -17.56 -7.22
C LEU A 94 -0.43 -18.87 -6.67
N ALA A 95 -1.42 -19.46 -7.34
CA ALA A 95 -2.04 -20.70 -6.88
C ALA A 95 -1.07 -21.89 -6.84
N THR A 96 -0.05 -21.89 -7.72
CA THR A 96 0.93 -22.99 -7.79
C THR A 96 2.12 -22.81 -6.86
N GLU A 97 2.61 -21.60 -6.69
CA GLU A 97 3.87 -21.35 -5.95
C GLU A 97 3.63 -20.65 -4.61
N GLU A 98 2.59 -19.83 -4.48
CA GLU A 98 2.33 -19.01 -3.29
C GLU A 98 0.83 -18.97 -2.94
N PRO A 99 0.19 -20.13 -2.68
CA PRO A 99 -1.27 -20.20 -2.48
C PRO A 99 -1.77 -19.44 -1.24
N GLN A 100 -0.86 -19.07 -0.32
CA GLN A 100 -1.16 -18.26 0.85
C GLN A 100 -1.40 -16.78 0.53
N LEU A 101 -1.00 -16.31 -0.66
CA LEU A 101 -1.17 -14.91 -1.05
C LEU A 101 -2.52 -14.66 -1.73
N SER A 102 -3.17 -13.56 -1.34
CA SER A 102 -4.44 -13.18 -1.96
C SER A 102 -4.25 -12.70 -3.41
N PRO A 103 -4.88 -13.31 -4.42
CA PRO A 103 -4.70 -12.92 -5.81
C PRO A 103 -5.26 -11.53 -6.13
N LEU A 104 -6.21 -11.04 -5.35
CA LEU A 104 -6.87 -9.76 -5.60
C LEU A 104 -5.88 -8.59 -5.65
N TYR A 105 -4.95 -8.53 -4.71
CA TYR A 105 -3.92 -7.48 -4.69
C TYR A 105 -3.08 -7.49 -5.98
N PHE A 106 -2.61 -8.66 -6.41
CA PHE A 106 -1.76 -8.80 -7.60
C PHE A 106 -2.51 -8.47 -8.90
N ILE A 107 -3.79 -8.82 -8.99
CA ILE A 107 -4.64 -8.44 -10.12
C ILE A 107 -4.81 -6.91 -10.16
N LEU A 108 -5.14 -6.28 -9.04
CA LEU A 108 -5.27 -4.83 -8.94
C LEU A 108 -3.94 -4.15 -9.29
N ALA A 109 -2.82 -4.65 -8.76
CA ALA A 109 -1.49 -4.11 -9.03
C ALA A 109 -1.11 -4.26 -10.51
N ARG A 110 -1.45 -5.38 -11.15
CA ARG A 110 -1.25 -5.55 -12.59
C ARG A 110 -2.00 -4.49 -13.41
N PHE A 111 -3.30 -4.31 -13.14
CA PHE A 111 -4.09 -3.27 -13.83
C PHE A 111 -3.59 -1.87 -13.52
N TRP A 112 -3.17 -1.62 -12.27
CA TRP A 112 -2.61 -0.34 -11.86
C TRP A 112 -1.33 0.01 -12.65
N VAL A 113 -0.43 -0.96 -12.78
CA VAL A 113 0.82 -0.82 -13.55
C VAL A 113 0.53 -0.68 -15.05
N GLN A 114 -0.50 -1.33 -15.58
CA GLN A 114 -0.94 -1.13 -16.98
C GLN A 114 -1.40 0.31 -17.25
N LEU A 115 -2.04 0.95 -16.27
CA LEU A 115 -2.56 2.31 -16.42
C LEU A 115 -1.48 3.39 -16.19
N PHE A 116 -0.60 3.19 -15.21
CA PHE A 116 0.31 4.22 -14.72
C PHE A 116 1.79 3.93 -15.00
N GLY A 117 2.10 2.78 -15.58
CA GLY A 117 3.46 2.37 -15.94
C GLY A 117 4.15 1.48 -14.90
N PRO A 118 5.26 0.81 -15.31
CA PRO A 118 5.92 -0.25 -14.53
C PRO A 118 6.95 0.28 -13.52
N GLN A 119 6.79 1.50 -13.05
CA GLN A 119 7.72 2.11 -12.09
C GLN A 119 7.47 1.55 -10.69
N VAL A 120 8.54 1.42 -9.89
CA VAL A 120 8.45 1.00 -8.48
C VAL A 120 7.49 1.89 -7.69
N ALA A 121 7.57 3.21 -7.90
CA ALA A 121 6.67 4.17 -7.28
C ALA A 121 5.19 3.92 -7.62
N THR A 122 4.89 3.40 -8.82
CA THR A 122 3.52 3.07 -9.22
C THR A 122 2.96 1.92 -8.37
N VAL A 123 3.69 0.83 -8.19
CA VAL A 123 3.24 -0.30 -7.36
C VAL A 123 3.06 0.14 -5.91
N ARG A 124 4.01 0.88 -5.37
CA ARG A 124 3.96 1.42 -4.00
C ARG A 124 2.82 2.41 -3.80
N SER A 125 2.47 3.19 -4.82
CA SER A 125 1.33 4.12 -4.73
C SER A 125 0.00 3.40 -4.57
N LEU A 126 -0.17 2.22 -5.18
CA LEU A 126 -1.35 1.40 -4.96
C LEU A 126 -1.42 0.91 -3.51
N SER A 127 -0.31 0.39 -2.97
CA SER A 127 -0.24 -0.04 -1.57
C SER A 127 -0.55 1.11 -0.62
N ALA A 128 0.02 2.29 -0.88
CA ALA A 128 -0.27 3.50 -0.10
C ALA A 128 -1.75 3.88 -0.16
N LEU A 129 -2.39 3.83 -1.34
CA LEU A 129 -3.83 4.09 -1.49
C LEU A 129 -4.68 3.08 -0.73
N ILE A 130 -4.37 1.78 -0.85
CA ILE A 130 -5.08 0.72 -0.10
C ILE A 130 -4.92 0.92 1.40
N SER A 131 -3.74 1.35 1.87
CA SER A 131 -3.49 1.62 3.28
C SER A 131 -4.37 2.73 3.87
N LEU A 132 -4.89 3.66 3.05
CA LEU A 132 -5.83 4.68 3.51
C LEU A 132 -7.18 4.10 3.94
N LEU A 133 -7.56 2.92 3.44
CA LEU A 133 -8.79 2.25 3.85
C LEU A 133 -8.77 1.82 5.33
N VAL A 134 -7.59 1.77 5.94
CA VAL A 134 -7.47 1.50 7.37
C VAL A 134 -8.16 2.57 8.22
N PHE A 135 -8.19 3.83 7.78
CA PHE A 135 -8.78 4.92 8.55
C PHE A 135 -10.30 4.77 8.75
N PRO A 136 -11.11 4.63 7.68
CA PRO A 136 -12.53 4.39 7.85
C PRO A 136 -12.82 3.05 8.54
N SER A 137 -12.00 2.02 8.30
CA SER A 137 -12.19 0.71 8.93
C SER A 137 -11.98 0.76 10.44
N ILE A 138 -10.92 1.41 10.92
CA ILE A 138 -10.66 1.57 12.36
C ILE A 138 -11.70 2.48 13.01
N TYR A 139 -12.08 3.58 12.33
CA TYR A 139 -13.12 4.46 12.85
C TYR A 139 -14.44 3.68 13.05
N TRP A 140 -14.86 2.91 12.07
CA TRP A 140 -16.06 2.11 12.12
C TRP A 140 -15.97 1.03 13.21
N LEU A 141 -14.86 0.30 13.28
CA LEU A 141 -14.64 -0.69 14.33
C LEU A 141 -14.75 -0.08 15.74
N CYS A 142 -14.11 1.07 15.97
CA CYS A 142 -14.22 1.76 17.26
C CYS A 142 -15.64 2.25 17.54
N TRP A 143 -16.36 2.66 16.51
CA TRP A 143 -17.76 3.06 16.64
C TRP A 143 -18.63 1.88 17.08
N GLU A 144 -18.49 0.71 16.44
CA GLU A 144 -19.25 -0.50 16.81
C GLU A 144 -18.93 -0.99 18.23
N LEU A 145 -17.66 -0.93 18.63
CA LEU A 145 -17.24 -1.46 19.94
C LEU A 145 -17.54 -0.51 21.09
N PHE A 146 -17.36 0.79 20.90
CA PHE A 146 -17.39 1.78 22.00
C PHE A 146 -18.54 2.79 21.86
N HIS A 147 -19.26 2.82 20.76
CA HIS A 147 -20.30 3.80 20.45
C HIS A 147 -19.85 5.25 20.67
N SER A 148 -18.57 5.54 20.43
CA SER A 148 -17.92 6.82 20.71
C SER A 148 -17.10 7.33 19.54
N ALA A 149 -17.56 8.44 18.94
CA ALA A 149 -16.82 9.13 17.88
C ALA A 149 -15.43 9.61 18.34
N SER A 150 -15.30 9.99 19.61
CA SER A 150 -14.02 10.46 20.15
C SER A 150 -12.98 9.34 20.17
N VAL A 151 -13.36 8.13 20.57
CA VAL A 151 -12.47 6.96 20.54
C VAL A 151 -12.08 6.63 19.11
N GLY A 152 -13.03 6.66 18.18
CA GLY A 152 -12.76 6.44 16.75
C GLY A 152 -11.72 7.42 16.18
N TRP A 153 -11.89 8.71 16.43
CA TRP A 153 -10.94 9.73 15.96
C TRP A 153 -9.56 9.61 16.62
N MET A 154 -9.50 9.26 17.91
CA MET A 154 -8.23 9.01 18.60
C MET A 154 -7.50 7.82 17.98
N ALA A 155 -8.17 6.70 17.74
CA ALA A 155 -7.60 5.51 17.14
C ALA A 155 -7.09 5.80 15.71
N VAL A 156 -7.88 6.47 14.89
CA VAL A 156 -7.47 6.88 13.53
C VAL A 156 -6.23 7.79 13.57
N THR A 157 -6.18 8.73 14.52
CA THR A 157 -5.04 9.65 14.67
C THR A 157 -3.76 8.91 15.03
N ILE A 158 -3.82 7.93 15.94
CA ILE A 158 -2.67 7.10 16.34
C ILE A 158 -2.17 6.28 15.13
N VAL A 159 -3.08 5.65 14.39
CA VAL A 159 -2.72 4.83 13.22
C VAL A 159 -2.17 5.69 12.08
N ALA A 160 -2.66 6.92 11.92
CA ALA A 160 -2.19 7.83 10.88
C ALA A 160 -0.69 8.13 10.97
N VAL A 161 -0.17 8.29 12.19
CA VAL A 161 1.25 8.60 12.45
C VAL A 161 2.07 7.40 12.93
N SER A 162 1.48 6.22 13.01
CA SER A 162 2.19 5.00 13.39
C SER A 162 3.33 4.72 12.39
N PRO A 163 4.60 4.63 12.84
CA PRO A 163 5.74 4.38 11.95
C PRO A 163 5.57 3.08 11.16
N PHE A 164 5.02 2.04 11.79
CA PHE A 164 4.75 0.76 11.12
C PHE A 164 3.80 0.95 9.93
N HIS A 165 2.66 1.59 10.13
CA HIS A 165 1.68 1.81 9.06
C HIS A 165 2.15 2.79 7.97
N VAL A 166 3.07 3.69 8.28
CA VAL A 166 3.67 4.61 7.30
C VAL A 166 4.77 3.91 6.50
N LEU A 167 5.55 3.04 7.15
CA LEU A 167 6.68 2.36 6.50
C LEU A 167 6.21 1.28 5.52
N TYR A 168 5.16 0.55 5.85
CA TYR A 168 4.61 -0.58 5.08
C TYR A 168 3.37 -0.22 4.25
N ALA A 169 3.07 1.06 4.09
CA ALA A 169 1.98 1.56 3.24
C ALA A 169 2.31 1.49 1.75
#